data_254f7e5d35641b999b5e75f5401bd5ed
#
_entry.id   254f7e5d35641b999b5e75f5401bd5ed
#
_cell.length_a   1.000
_cell.length_b   1.000
_cell.length_c   1.000
_cell.angle_alpha   90.00
_cell.angle_beta   90.00
_cell.angle_gamma   90.00
#
_symmetry.space_group_name_H-M   'P 1'
#
loop_
_entity.id
_entity.type
_entity.pdbx_description
1 polymer ?
#
loop_
_entity_poly.entity_id
_entity_poly.type
_entity_poly.pdbx_seq_one_letter_code
_entity_poly.pdbx_strand_id
1 'polypeptide(L)'
;MDNNAKLRPLYLAKILYERTDEDHYLTTMQLAQILEAEYGIPSHRQTIKTDIELLQQFGMDIQEVKSTQNRYNLISRQFEIAELKLLIDAVQSSKFIPKERSE
;
A
#
# COMPACT_ATOMS: atom_id res chain seq x y z
N MET A 1 -6.58 15.68 13.05
CA MET A 1 -5.62 15.43 12.47
C MET A 1 -5.70 14.34 11.61
N ASP A 2 -5.23 14.42 10.65
CA ASP A 2 -5.49 13.47 9.67
C ASP A 2 -4.25 12.69 9.37
N ASN A 3 -4.04 11.66 10.13
CA ASN A 3 -2.92 10.80 9.87
C ASN A 3 -3.20 9.87 8.70
N ASN A 4 -4.45 9.77 8.28
CA ASN A 4 -4.80 8.85 7.20
C ASN A 4 -4.06 9.20 5.91
N ALA A 5 -3.96 10.49 5.60
CA ALA A 5 -3.31 10.89 4.37
C ALA A 5 -1.83 10.52 4.36
N LYS A 6 -1.20 10.53 5.53
CA LYS A 6 0.21 10.19 5.63
C LYS A 6 0.43 8.70 5.66
N LEU A 7 -0.49 7.95 6.26
CA LEU A 7 -0.33 6.52 6.41
C LEU A 7 -0.82 5.73 5.22
N ARG A 8 -1.72 6.30 4.44
CA ARG A 8 -2.32 5.56 3.34
C ARG A 8 -1.29 4.99 2.36
N PRO A 9 -0.26 5.74 1.94
CA PRO A 9 0.72 5.13 1.05
C PRO A 9 1.42 3.94 1.68
N LEU A 10 1.69 4.01 2.98
CA LEU A 10 2.36 2.90 3.67
C LEU A 10 1.47 1.67 3.73
N TYR A 11 0.17 1.87 3.97
CA TYR A 11 -0.75 0.75 3.97
C TYR A 11 -0.95 0.18 2.57
N LEU A 12 -0.94 1.04 1.55
CA LEU A 12 -1.00 0.54 0.18
C LEU A 12 0.22 -0.31 -0.14
N ALA A 13 1.39 0.14 0.29
CA ALA A 13 2.61 -0.63 0.09
C ALA A 13 2.49 -1.99 0.77
N LYS A 14 1.97 -2.02 2.00
CA LYS A 14 1.81 -3.25 2.73
C LYS A 14 0.84 -4.19 2.04
N ILE A 15 -0.30 -3.66 1.58
CA ILE A 15 -1.31 -4.46 0.91
C ILE A 15 -0.73 -5.10 -0.36
N LEU A 16 -0.04 -4.30 -1.16
CA LEU A 16 0.55 -4.80 -2.38
C LEU A 16 1.63 -5.83 -2.09
N TYR A 17 2.43 -5.59 -1.08
CA TYR A 17 3.50 -6.50 -0.71
C TYR A 17 2.95 -7.85 -0.25
N GLU A 18 1.87 -7.84 0.50
CA GLU A 18 1.32 -9.07 1.07
C GLU A 18 0.36 -9.80 0.14
N ARG A 19 -0.35 -9.07 -0.71
CA ARG A 19 -1.47 -9.66 -1.44
C ARG A 19 -1.31 -9.69 -2.94
N THR A 20 -0.23 -9.15 -3.48
CA THR A 20 0.01 -9.22 -4.92
C THR A 20 1.40 -9.77 -5.21
N ASP A 21 1.58 -10.21 -6.44
CA ASP A 21 2.87 -10.66 -6.92
C ASP A 21 2.83 -10.63 -8.45
N GLU A 22 3.72 -11.32 -9.11
CA GLU A 22 3.77 -11.31 -10.56
C GLU A 22 2.49 -11.83 -11.19
N ASP A 23 1.79 -12.71 -10.50
CA ASP A 23 0.62 -13.37 -11.06
C ASP A 23 -0.69 -12.93 -10.43
N HIS A 24 -0.64 -12.10 -9.40
CA HIS A 24 -1.84 -11.68 -8.68
C HIS A 24 -1.88 -10.16 -8.58
N TYR A 25 -3.02 -9.57 -8.84
CA TYR A 25 -3.17 -8.14 -8.81
C TYR A 25 -4.41 -7.72 -8.04
N LEU A 26 -4.48 -6.45 -7.72
CA LEU A 26 -5.66 -5.86 -7.11
C LEU A 26 -6.07 -4.64 -7.94
N THR A 27 -7.38 -4.47 -8.11
CA THR A 27 -7.87 -3.29 -8.80
C THR A 27 -7.92 -2.11 -7.85
N THR A 28 -8.07 -0.91 -8.42
CA THR A 28 -8.20 0.29 -7.60
C THR A 28 -9.36 0.15 -6.61
N MET A 29 -10.48 -0.39 -7.07
CA MET A 29 -11.64 -0.55 -6.20
C MET A 29 -11.34 -1.54 -5.07
N GLN A 30 -10.63 -2.62 -5.36
CA GLN A 30 -10.29 -3.59 -4.32
C GLN A 30 -9.35 -2.95 -3.30
N LEU A 31 -8.39 -2.15 -3.75
CA LEU A 31 -7.50 -1.46 -2.84
C LEU A 31 -8.28 -0.50 -1.93
N ALA A 32 -9.24 0.22 -2.51
CA ALA A 32 -10.06 1.13 -1.73
C ALA A 32 -10.88 0.38 -0.68
N GLN A 33 -11.43 -0.76 -1.06
CA GLN A 33 -12.22 -1.55 -0.13
C GLN A 33 -11.38 -2.09 1.01
N ILE A 34 -10.17 -2.54 0.72
CA ILE A 34 -9.29 -3.06 1.76
C ILE A 34 -8.89 -1.92 2.70
N LEU A 35 -8.55 -0.76 2.15
CA LEU A 35 -8.17 0.37 3.00
C LEU A 35 -9.29 0.74 3.95
N GLU A 36 -10.51 0.78 3.45
CA GLU A 36 -11.62 1.15 4.30
C GLU A 36 -11.98 0.05 5.28
N ALA A 37 -12.05 -1.19 4.82
CA ALA A 37 -12.52 -2.28 5.65
C ALA A 37 -11.51 -2.69 6.72
N GLU A 38 -10.22 -2.68 6.38
CA GLU A 38 -9.21 -3.19 7.30
C GLU A 38 -8.47 -2.10 8.03
N TYR A 39 -8.38 -0.92 7.46
CA TYR A 39 -7.60 0.15 8.07
C TYR A 39 -8.41 1.40 8.38
N GLY A 40 -9.69 1.39 8.00
CA GLY A 40 -10.56 2.52 8.31
C GLY A 40 -10.21 3.79 7.56
N ILE A 41 -9.62 3.66 6.36
CA ILE A 41 -9.21 4.81 5.59
C ILE A 41 -10.02 4.88 4.30
N PRO A 42 -11.10 5.66 4.26
CA PRO A 42 -11.85 5.83 3.02
C PRO A 42 -10.96 6.52 1.98
N SER A 43 -10.97 6.04 0.76
CA SER A 43 -10.08 6.57 -0.26
C SER A 43 -10.75 6.61 -1.61
N HIS A 44 -10.43 7.64 -2.38
CA HIS A 44 -10.94 7.76 -3.74
C HIS A 44 -9.94 7.17 -4.71
N ARG A 45 -10.45 6.80 -5.88
CA ARG A 45 -9.62 6.22 -6.92
C ARG A 45 -8.42 7.09 -7.27
N GLN A 46 -8.65 8.38 -7.44
CA GLN A 46 -7.58 9.29 -7.81
C GLN A 46 -6.51 9.36 -6.72
N THR A 47 -6.93 9.34 -5.48
CA THR A 47 -6.01 9.40 -4.36
C THR A 47 -5.13 8.15 -4.33
N ILE A 48 -5.73 6.99 -4.55
CA ILE A 48 -4.99 5.75 -4.56
C ILE A 48 -3.97 5.75 -5.69
N LYS A 49 -4.37 6.23 -6.86
CA LYS A 49 -3.46 6.29 -7.99
C LYS A 49 -2.27 7.19 -7.68
N THR A 50 -2.52 8.35 -7.07
CA THR A 50 -1.45 9.27 -6.72
C THR A 50 -0.49 8.63 -5.71
N ASP A 51 -1.03 7.95 -4.72
CA ASP A 51 -0.19 7.31 -3.72
C ASP A 51 0.64 6.17 -4.31
N ILE A 52 0.08 5.42 -5.26
CA ILE A 52 0.82 4.37 -5.92
C ILE A 52 1.97 4.96 -6.74
N GLU A 53 1.72 6.08 -7.42
CA GLU A 53 2.78 6.75 -8.16
C GLU A 53 3.91 7.19 -7.22
N LEU A 54 3.54 7.64 -6.03
CA LEU A 54 4.53 8.02 -5.05
C LEU A 54 5.38 6.81 -4.64
N LEU A 55 4.74 5.67 -4.42
CA LEU A 55 5.47 4.46 -4.06
C LEU A 55 6.39 4.01 -5.19
N GLN A 56 5.95 4.18 -6.42
CA GLN A 56 6.80 3.84 -7.56
C GLN A 56 8.04 4.74 -7.60
N GLN A 57 7.86 6.01 -7.26
CA GLN A 57 8.98 6.94 -7.22
C GLN A 57 9.96 6.58 -6.10
N PHE A 58 9.44 5.98 -5.03
CA PHE A 58 10.31 5.56 -3.95
C PHE A 58 11.06 4.28 -4.26
N GLY A 59 10.71 3.59 -5.31
CA GLY A 59 11.45 2.40 -5.71
C GLY A 59 10.71 1.10 -5.65
N MET A 60 9.41 1.12 -5.36
CA MET A 60 8.63 -0.11 -5.42
C MET A 60 8.33 -0.45 -6.87
N ASP A 61 8.48 -1.72 -7.22
CA ASP A 61 8.29 -2.17 -8.59
C ASP A 61 6.82 -2.55 -8.77
N ILE A 62 5.96 -1.55 -8.84
CA ILE A 62 4.53 -1.74 -8.98
C ILE A 62 4.15 -1.61 -10.45
N GLN A 63 3.52 -2.64 -10.98
CA GLN A 63 3.04 -2.62 -12.33
C GLN A 63 1.61 -2.09 -12.33
N GLU A 64 1.32 -1.18 -13.25
CA GLU A 64 -0.03 -0.68 -13.43
C GLU A 64 -0.50 -1.10 -14.81
N VAL A 65 -1.59 -1.85 -14.88
CA VAL A 65 -2.19 -2.24 -16.14
C VAL A 65 -3.47 -1.47 -16.29
N LYS A 66 -3.54 -0.62 -17.30
CA LYS A 66 -4.71 0.22 -17.51
C LYS A 66 -5.76 -0.53 -18.30
N SER A 67 -6.97 -0.50 -17.82
CA SER A 67 -8.09 -1.12 -18.51
C SER A 67 -9.34 -0.45 -17.98
N THR A 68 -10.49 -1.09 -18.12
CA THR A 68 -11.73 -0.56 -17.56
C THR A 68 -11.53 -0.25 -16.09
N GLN A 69 -10.86 -1.14 -15.36
CA GLN A 69 -10.41 -0.86 -14.01
C GLN A 69 -8.91 -1.06 -14.01
N ASN A 70 -8.17 -0.07 -13.54
CA ASN A 70 -6.72 -0.22 -13.45
C ASN A 70 -6.38 -1.30 -12.44
N ARG A 71 -5.34 -2.06 -12.74
CA ARG A 71 -4.89 -3.16 -11.89
C ARG A 71 -3.46 -2.90 -11.48
N TYR A 72 -3.14 -3.25 -10.25
CA TYR A 72 -1.82 -2.99 -9.69
C TYR A 72 -1.28 -4.25 -9.05
N ASN A 73 -0.01 -4.53 -9.28
CA ASN A 73 0.63 -5.64 -8.61
C ASN A 73 2.11 -5.33 -8.42
N LEU A 74 2.66 -5.89 -7.35
CA LEU A 74 4.06 -5.69 -7.03
C LEU A 74 4.84 -6.81 -7.71
N ILE A 75 5.70 -6.44 -8.64
CA ILE A 75 6.46 -7.41 -9.42
C ILE A 75 7.62 -7.97 -8.62
N SER A 76 8.36 -7.10 -7.96
CA SER A 76 9.53 -7.54 -7.21
C SER A 76 9.44 -7.10 -5.76
N ARG A 77 9.77 -8.01 -4.86
CA ARG A 77 9.80 -7.68 -3.45
C ARG A 77 11.18 -7.24 -3.00
N GLN A 78 12.13 -7.14 -3.92
CA GLN A 78 13.44 -6.64 -3.59
C GLN A 78 13.44 -5.14 -3.80
N PHE A 79 13.83 -4.41 -2.78
CA PHE A 79 13.84 -2.97 -2.85
C PHE A 79 15.26 -2.47 -2.90
N GLU A 80 15.52 -1.55 -3.81
CA GLU A 80 16.84 -0.97 -3.91
C GLU A 80 17.06 0.09 -2.84
N ILE A 81 15.99 0.61 -2.30
CA ILE A 81 16.09 1.64 -1.28
C ILE A 81 15.83 1.01 0.07
N ALA A 82 16.86 0.95 0.90
CA ALA A 82 16.74 0.31 2.20
C ALA A 82 15.68 0.98 3.07
N GLU A 83 15.55 2.29 2.96
CA GLU A 83 14.55 3.01 3.75
C GLU A 83 13.14 2.53 3.43
N LEU A 84 12.87 2.24 2.17
CA LEU A 84 11.53 1.78 1.80
C LEU A 84 11.23 0.45 2.47
N LYS A 85 12.21 -0.45 2.49
CA LYS A 85 12.01 -1.73 3.14
C LYS A 85 11.75 -1.55 4.63
N LEU A 86 12.48 -0.63 5.26
CA LEU A 86 12.28 -0.36 6.67
C LEU A 86 10.88 0.20 6.92
N LEU A 87 10.38 1.05 6.04
CA LEU A 87 9.04 1.60 6.20
C LEU A 87 7.99 0.50 6.12
N ILE A 88 8.14 -0.42 5.18
CA ILE A 88 7.19 -1.50 5.04
C ILE A 88 7.25 -2.41 6.26
N ASP A 89 8.46 -2.72 6.73
CA ASP A 89 8.61 -3.55 7.92
C ASP A 89 7.96 -2.88 9.12
N ALA A 90 8.12 -1.57 9.25
CA ALA A 90 7.54 -0.85 10.37
C ALA A 90 6.01 -0.90 10.32
N VAL A 91 5.43 -0.76 9.13
CA VAL A 91 3.98 -0.82 9.00
C VAL A 91 3.47 -2.21 9.34
N GLN A 92 4.19 -3.25 8.90
CA GLN A 92 3.79 -4.61 9.22
C GLN A 92 3.90 -4.88 10.71
N SER A 93 4.93 -4.34 11.34
CA SER A 93 5.10 -4.52 12.77
C SER A 93 4.02 -3.80 13.54
N SER A 94 3.70 -2.59 13.15
CA SER A 94 2.72 -1.80 13.88
C SER A 94 1.36 -2.46 13.89
N LYS A 95 1.09 -3.32 12.91
CA LYS A 95 -0.16 -4.03 12.88
C LYS A 95 -0.35 -4.89 14.10
N PHE A 96 0.72 -5.38 14.67
CA PHE A 96 0.66 -6.26 15.81
C PHE A 96 0.95 -5.58 17.14
N ILE A 97 1.21 -4.32 17.15
CA ILE A 97 1.52 -3.64 18.39
C ILE A 97 0.22 -3.25 19.06
N PRO A 98 -0.03 -3.77 20.20
CA PRO A 98 -1.27 -3.45 20.86
C PRO A 98 -1.18 -2.03 21.28
N LYS A 99 -2.18 -1.33 21.02
CA LYS A 99 -2.13 -0.09 21.31
C LYS A 99 -1.98 0.15 22.66
N GLU A 100 -2.27 -0.69 23.31
CA GLU A 100 -2.18 -0.49 24.57
C GLU A 100 -0.89 -0.50 25.03
N ARG A 101 -0.07 -0.78 24.46
CA ARG A 101 1.05 -0.80 24.90
C ARG A 101 1.54 0.27 25.17
N SER A 102 1.15 0.71 24.87
CA SER A 102 1.44 1.59 25.11
C SER A 102 1.66 1.85 26.20
N GLU A 103 1.83 1.34 26.52
CA GLU A 103 1.99 1.46 27.37
C GLU A 103 2.39 1.79 27.66
#